data_35fcb3bfc517ed92389e0aae1c6beae6
#
_entry.id   35fcb3bfc517ed92389e0aae1c6beae6
#
_cell.length_a   1.000
_cell.length_b   1.000
_cell.length_c   1.000
_cell.angle_alpha   90.00
_cell.angle_beta   90.00
_cell.angle_gamma   90.00
#
_symmetry.space_group_name_H-M   'P 1'
#
loop_
_entity.id
_entity.type
_entity.pdbx_description
1 polymer ?
#
loop_
_entity_poly.entity_id
_entity_poly.type
_entity_poly.pdbx_seq_one_letter_code
_entity_poly.pdbx_strand_id
1 'polypeptide(L)'
;MNKLLHTVTVAAALLVSLGAGAQSFLISNGNARTQQPQGEFSVFSSITKYLAAGDEASLSSWFADNLDVTVLSTSRNCSKKQAREILRSFFASNTPRSFEVTHRASEANKKYLIGQLNAGGEIFQVTIYATSSGQETYKIQQLSISRQTAAY
;
A
#
# COMPACT_ATOMS: atom_id res chain seq x y z
N MET A 1 20.08 66.61 -18.78
CA MET A 1 21.00 66.31 -18.01
C MET A 1 20.72 65.40 -16.87
N ASN A 2 20.10 64.59 -16.70
CA ASN A 2 19.83 64.00 -15.47
C ASN A 2 19.40 62.60 -15.55
N LYS A 3 20.28 61.93 -15.96
CA LYS A 3 20.07 60.62 -16.42
C LYS A 3 20.68 59.58 -15.58
N LEU A 4 20.94 59.82 -14.40
CA LEU A 4 21.82 59.00 -13.64
C LEU A 4 21.19 58.31 -12.47
N LEU A 5 19.91 58.35 -12.47
CA LEU A 5 19.23 57.97 -11.23
C LEU A 5 18.58 56.60 -11.22
N HIS A 6 18.91 55.85 -12.17
CA HIS A 6 18.09 54.68 -12.30
C HIS A 6 18.79 53.38 -12.04
N THR A 7 19.95 53.44 -11.59
CA THR A 7 20.73 52.22 -11.48
C THR A 7 20.84 51.65 -10.09
N VAL A 8 20.25 52.33 -9.14
CA VAL A 8 20.49 51.93 -7.76
C VAL A 8 19.46 50.99 -7.20
N THR A 9 18.31 50.99 -7.79
CA THR A 9 17.17 50.31 -7.20
C THR A 9 17.11 48.81 -7.48
N VAL A 10 17.88 48.36 -8.40
CA VAL A 10 17.74 46.97 -8.85
C VAL A 10 18.51 46.00 -7.98
N ALA A 11 19.56 46.45 -7.39
CA ALA A 11 20.41 45.57 -6.62
C ALA A 11 19.82 45.07 -5.28
N ALA A 12 18.99 45.88 -4.71
CA ALA A 12 18.40 45.55 -3.41
C ALA A 12 17.34 44.45 -3.48
N ALA A 13 16.65 44.38 -4.58
CA ALA A 13 15.59 43.43 -4.73
C ALA A 13 16.10 41.99 -4.91
N LEU A 14 17.26 41.84 -5.46
CA LEU A 14 17.80 40.54 -5.73
C LEU A 14 18.31 39.82 -4.48
N LEU A 15 18.71 40.55 -3.50
CA LEU A 15 19.24 39.97 -2.27
C LEU A 15 18.17 39.36 -1.40
N VAL A 16 17.00 39.91 -1.43
CA VAL A 16 15.89 39.42 -0.62
C VAL A 16 15.32 38.09 -1.16
N SER A 17 15.32 37.95 -2.45
CA SER A 17 14.81 36.74 -3.06
C SER A 17 15.71 35.52 -2.82
N LEU A 18 16.98 35.75 -2.72
CA LEU A 18 17.91 34.66 -2.46
C LEU A 18 17.81 34.12 -1.06
N GLY A 19 17.57 34.96 -0.09
CA GLY A 19 17.39 34.52 1.28
C GLY A 19 16.14 33.70 1.49
N ALA A 20 15.06 34.12 0.88
CA ALA A 20 13.80 33.40 1.00
C ALA A 20 13.85 32.04 0.29
N GLY A 21 14.47 31.99 -0.83
CA GLY A 21 14.62 30.72 -1.54
C GLY A 21 15.46 29.69 -0.80
N ALA A 22 16.53 30.14 -0.19
CA ALA A 22 17.38 29.25 0.58
C ALA A 22 16.69 28.71 1.82
N GLN A 23 15.90 29.53 2.49
CA GLN A 23 15.15 29.09 3.66
C GLN A 23 14.08 28.08 3.32
N SER A 24 13.37 28.30 2.24
CA SER A 24 12.37 27.35 1.78
C SER A 24 12.98 26.02 1.42
N PHE A 25 14.13 26.04 0.83
CA PHE A 25 14.86 24.82 0.48
C PHE A 25 15.29 24.04 1.73
N LEU A 26 15.79 24.69 2.72
CA LEU A 26 16.24 24.05 3.95
C LEU A 26 15.08 23.44 4.73
N ILE A 27 13.97 24.11 4.78
CA ILE A 27 12.76 23.60 5.45
C ILE A 27 12.22 22.38 4.70
N SER A 28 12.23 22.43 3.40
CA SER A 28 11.83 21.31 2.56
C SER A 28 12.67 20.06 2.81
N ASN A 29 13.95 20.23 3.00
CA ASN A 29 14.84 19.09 3.24
C ASN A 29 14.65 18.44 4.61
N GLY A 30 14.30 19.23 5.60
CA GLY A 30 14.05 18.71 6.93
C GLY A 30 12.81 17.81 6.98
N ASN A 31 11.88 18.02 6.10
CA ASN A 31 10.64 17.24 6.00
C ASN A 31 10.64 16.27 4.83
N ALA A 32 11.71 16.20 4.11
CA ALA A 32 11.91 15.16 3.12
C ALA A 32 12.20 13.80 3.79
N ARG A 33 11.54 13.53 4.89
CA ARG A 33 11.28 12.16 5.26
C ARG A 33 10.39 11.62 4.17
N THR A 34 11.06 11.14 3.11
CA THR A 34 10.48 10.12 2.28
C THR A 34 8.95 10.07 2.39
N GLN A 35 8.30 11.07 1.86
CA GLN A 35 7.00 10.81 1.35
C GLN A 35 7.25 9.85 0.17
N GLN A 36 7.42 8.59 0.51
CA GLN A 36 7.22 7.54 -0.47
C GLN A 36 5.92 7.89 -1.18
N PRO A 37 5.85 7.72 -2.48
CA PRO A 37 4.61 7.96 -3.20
C PRO A 37 3.53 7.13 -2.54
N GLN A 38 2.78 7.77 -1.67
CA GLN A 38 1.71 7.12 -0.91
C GLN A 38 0.63 6.60 -1.84
N GLY A 39 0.62 7.07 -3.09
CA GLY A 39 -0.33 6.63 -4.08
C GLY A 39 -0.12 5.21 -4.57
N GLU A 40 1.11 4.78 -4.73
CA GLU A 40 1.40 3.51 -5.41
C GLU A 40 0.93 2.28 -4.64
N PHE A 41 1.03 2.32 -3.33
CA PHE A 41 0.63 1.21 -2.46
C PHE A 41 -0.55 1.54 -1.54
N SER A 42 -1.27 2.61 -1.80
CA SER A 42 -2.41 3.02 -0.98
C SER A 42 -3.51 1.95 -0.92
N VAL A 43 -3.71 1.21 -2.00
CA VAL A 43 -4.65 0.09 -2.05
C VAL A 43 -4.34 -0.96 -0.99
N PHE A 44 -3.06 -1.22 -0.72
CA PHE A 44 -2.68 -2.20 0.28
C PHE A 44 -2.87 -1.72 1.72
N SER A 45 -2.93 -0.42 1.94
CA SER A 45 -3.21 0.13 3.27
C SER A 45 -4.56 -0.33 3.81
N SER A 46 -5.59 -0.30 2.99
CA SER A 46 -6.92 -0.81 3.36
C SER A 46 -6.92 -2.33 3.50
N ILE A 47 -6.31 -3.03 2.56
CA ILE A 47 -6.24 -4.49 2.56
C ILE A 47 -5.52 -5.01 3.81
N THR A 48 -4.41 -4.41 4.20
CA THR A 48 -3.67 -4.81 5.40
C THR A 48 -4.48 -4.59 6.68
N LYS A 49 -5.22 -3.50 6.74
CA LYS A 49 -6.12 -3.21 7.86
C LYS A 49 -7.22 -4.27 7.98
N TYR A 50 -7.82 -4.66 6.89
CA TYR A 50 -8.89 -5.67 6.90
C TYR A 50 -8.36 -7.07 7.23
N LEU A 51 -7.16 -7.42 6.76
CA LEU A 51 -6.51 -8.67 7.14
C LEU A 51 -6.22 -8.72 8.64
N ALA A 52 -5.66 -7.66 9.20
CA ALA A 52 -5.36 -7.58 10.62
C ALA A 52 -6.61 -7.67 11.49
N ALA A 53 -7.73 -7.15 11.01
CA ALA A 53 -9.00 -7.15 11.73
C ALA A 53 -9.85 -8.42 11.48
N GLY A 54 -9.51 -9.22 10.47
CA GLY A 54 -10.35 -10.34 10.04
C GLY A 54 -11.66 -9.90 9.43
N ASP A 55 -11.68 -8.73 8.80
CA ASP A 55 -12.87 -8.17 8.15
C ASP A 55 -12.97 -8.65 6.71
N GLU A 56 -13.48 -9.85 6.54
CA GLU A 56 -13.65 -10.45 5.22
C GLU A 56 -14.68 -9.72 4.36
N ALA A 57 -15.62 -9.04 4.98
CA ALA A 57 -16.64 -8.28 4.27
C ALA A 57 -16.04 -7.10 3.53
N SER A 58 -15.26 -6.27 4.23
CA SER A 58 -14.56 -5.13 3.64
C SER A 58 -13.46 -5.57 2.69
N LEU A 59 -12.74 -6.63 3.04
CA LEU A 59 -11.70 -7.20 2.19
C LEU A 59 -12.28 -7.68 0.84
N SER A 60 -13.46 -8.28 0.85
CA SER A 60 -14.13 -8.79 -0.34
C SER A 60 -14.48 -7.70 -1.35
N SER A 61 -14.61 -6.46 -0.93
CA SER A 61 -14.83 -5.33 -1.84
C SER A 61 -13.68 -5.12 -2.82
N TRP A 62 -12.49 -5.60 -2.47
CA TRP A 62 -11.29 -5.55 -3.31
C TRP A 62 -11.13 -6.76 -4.22
N PHE A 63 -11.99 -7.77 -4.10
CA PHE A 63 -11.91 -8.97 -4.94
C PHE A 63 -12.39 -8.72 -6.35
N ALA A 64 -11.72 -9.35 -7.31
CA ALA A 64 -12.26 -9.52 -8.66
C ALA A 64 -13.52 -10.40 -8.62
N ASP A 65 -14.32 -10.38 -9.67
CA ASP A 65 -15.53 -11.19 -9.74
C ASP A 65 -15.25 -12.69 -9.63
N ASN A 66 -14.12 -13.11 -10.19
CA ASN A 66 -13.54 -14.43 -10.00
C ASN A 66 -12.06 -14.25 -9.61
N LEU A 67 -11.61 -15.04 -8.68
CA LEU A 67 -10.24 -15.01 -8.20
C LEU A 67 -9.77 -16.39 -7.74
N ASP A 68 -8.47 -16.56 -7.69
CA ASP A 68 -7.85 -17.76 -7.16
C ASP A 68 -7.61 -17.59 -5.67
N VAL A 69 -8.19 -18.46 -4.86
CA VAL A 69 -8.00 -18.47 -3.43
C VAL A 69 -7.34 -19.76 -3.02
N THR A 70 -6.22 -19.64 -2.33
CA THR A 70 -5.54 -20.75 -1.68
C THR A 70 -5.53 -20.53 -0.19
N VAL A 71 -6.14 -21.41 0.55
CA VAL A 71 -6.11 -21.40 2.02
C VAL A 71 -5.54 -22.72 2.49
N LEU A 72 -4.38 -22.63 3.16
CA LEU A 72 -3.59 -23.78 3.56
C LEU A 72 -3.18 -24.62 2.35
N SER A 73 -3.72 -25.82 2.22
CA SER A 73 -3.43 -26.73 1.10
C SER A 73 -4.51 -26.79 0.04
N THR A 74 -5.58 -25.99 0.18
CA THR A 74 -6.72 -26.04 -0.72
C THR A 74 -6.75 -24.81 -1.62
N SER A 75 -6.63 -25.03 -2.92
CA SER A 75 -6.71 -24.00 -3.95
C SER A 75 -8.02 -24.10 -4.72
N ARG A 76 -8.67 -22.97 -4.96
CA ARG A 76 -9.91 -22.90 -5.73
C ARG A 76 -9.97 -21.62 -6.54
N ASN A 77 -10.42 -21.73 -7.79
CA ASN A 77 -10.94 -20.58 -8.50
C ASN A 77 -12.41 -20.41 -8.10
N CYS A 78 -12.78 -19.25 -7.62
CA CYS A 78 -14.10 -19.02 -7.05
C CYS A 78 -14.59 -17.58 -7.28
N SER A 79 -15.89 -17.40 -7.09
CA SER A 79 -16.49 -16.08 -7.13
C SER A 79 -16.10 -15.25 -5.90
N LYS A 80 -16.27 -13.95 -6.01
CA LYS A 80 -16.10 -13.01 -4.90
C LYS A 80 -16.85 -13.45 -3.63
N LYS A 81 -18.08 -13.91 -3.78
CA LYS A 81 -18.92 -14.38 -2.67
C LYS A 81 -18.33 -15.64 -2.02
N GLN A 82 -17.93 -16.60 -2.82
CA GLN A 82 -17.30 -17.84 -2.33
C GLN A 82 -15.98 -17.55 -1.63
N ALA A 83 -15.17 -16.68 -2.19
CA ALA A 83 -13.91 -16.26 -1.58
C ALA A 83 -14.13 -15.62 -0.20
N ARG A 84 -15.13 -14.77 -0.08
CA ARG A 84 -15.52 -14.18 1.20
C ARG A 84 -15.90 -15.24 2.23
N GLU A 85 -16.69 -16.24 1.86
CA GLU A 85 -17.10 -17.32 2.77
C GLU A 85 -15.90 -18.19 3.19
N ILE A 86 -14.98 -18.46 2.28
CA ILE A 86 -13.74 -19.18 2.60
C ILE A 86 -12.91 -18.41 3.65
N LEU A 87 -12.77 -17.11 3.48
CA LEU A 87 -12.05 -16.26 4.43
C LEU A 87 -12.79 -16.15 5.77
N ARG A 88 -14.10 -16.03 5.74
CA ARG A 88 -14.90 -16.03 6.97
C ARG A 88 -14.65 -17.28 7.79
N SER A 89 -14.65 -18.43 7.15
CA SER A 89 -14.38 -19.70 7.80
C SER A 89 -12.95 -19.77 8.37
N PHE A 90 -11.98 -19.29 7.61
CA PHE A 90 -10.59 -19.21 8.06
C PHE A 90 -10.42 -18.31 9.27
N PHE A 91 -10.97 -17.11 9.24
CA PHE A 91 -10.88 -16.16 10.36
C PHE A 91 -11.67 -16.60 11.60
N ALA A 92 -12.74 -17.36 11.43
CA ALA A 92 -13.47 -17.94 12.55
C ALA A 92 -12.62 -18.98 13.29
N SER A 93 -11.82 -19.76 12.57
CA SER A 93 -10.93 -20.75 13.15
C SER A 93 -9.60 -20.18 13.62
N ASN A 94 -9.17 -19.07 13.03
CA ASN A 94 -7.89 -18.44 13.29
C ASN A 94 -8.11 -16.93 13.44
N THR A 95 -8.39 -16.49 14.65
CA THR A 95 -8.70 -15.09 14.93
C THR A 95 -7.48 -14.21 14.65
N PRO A 96 -7.55 -13.29 13.68
CA PRO A 96 -6.47 -12.37 13.38
C PRO A 96 -6.16 -11.43 14.54
N ARG A 97 -4.88 -11.16 14.73
CA ARG A 97 -4.37 -10.22 15.74
C ARG A 97 -3.56 -9.10 15.12
N SER A 98 -2.73 -9.42 14.12
CA SER A 98 -1.89 -8.45 13.45
C SER A 98 -1.52 -8.94 12.06
N PHE A 99 -1.20 -7.99 11.20
CA PHE A 99 -0.68 -8.26 9.87
C PHE A 99 0.49 -7.32 9.59
N GLU A 100 1.62 -7.89 9.20
CA GLU A 100 2.82 -7.15 8.88
C GLU A 100 3.25 -7.42 7.45
N VAL A 101 3.44 -6.37 6.67
CA VAL A 101 3.92 -6.47 5.29
C VAL A 101 5.41 -6.72 5.29
N THR A 102 5.86 -7.80 4.66
CA THR A 102 7.26 -8.16 4.53
C THR A 102 7.83 -7.82 3.16
N HIS A 103 7.00 -7.84 2.14
CA HIS A 103 7.42 -7.50 0.78
C HIS A 103 6.26 -6.89 -0.01
N ARG A 104 6.58 -5.94 -0.87
CA ARG A 104 5.64 -5.38 -1.84
C ARG A 104 6.37 -5.04 -3.13
N ALA A 105 5.68 -5.22 -4.24
CA ALA A 105 6.19 -4.87 -5.56
C ALA A 105 5.08 -4.32 -6.44
N SER A 106 5.43 -3.44 -7.34
CA SER A 106 4.52 -2.86 -8.31
C SER A 106 5.18 -2.91 -9.69
N GLU A 107 4.43 -3.35 -10.66
CA GLU A 107 4.87 -3.42 -12.05
C GLU A 107 3.70 -3.12 -12.96
N ALA A 108 3.80 -2.03 -13.73
CA ALA A 108 2.73 -1.59 -14.63
C ALA A 108 1.36 -1.56 -13.91
N ASN A 109 0.44 -2.42 -14.34
CA ASN A 109 -0.89 -2.54 -13.76
C ASN A 109 -1.03 -3.68 -12.74
N LYS A 110 0.08 -4.16 -12.20
CA LYS A 110 0.13 -5.29 -11.27
C LYS A 110 0.74 -4.87 -9.96
N LYS A 111 0.19 -5.37 -8.87
CA LYS A 111 0.73 -5.14 -7.52
C LYS A 111 0.77 -6.43 -6.74
N TYR A 112 1.87 -6.62 -6.03
CA TYR A 112 2.08 -7.76 -5.15
C TYR A 112 2.26 -7.31 -3.72
N LEU A 113 1.72 -8.09 -2.81
CA LEU A 113 1.91 -7.94 -1.38
C LEU A 113 2.21 -9.30 -0.77
N ILE A 114 3.24 -9.38 0.03
CA ILE A 114 3.51 -10.52 0.90
C ILE A 114 3.61 -10.02 2.32
N GLY A 115 2.97 -10.71 3.25
CA GLY A 115 3.00 -10.34 4.65
C GLY A 115 2.79 -11.53 5.55
N GLN A 116 2.93 -11.28 6.84
CA GLN A 116 2.73 -12.24 7.91
C GLN A 116 1.46 -11.90 8.67
N LEU A 117 0.55 -12.85 8.74
CA LEU A 117 -0.68 -12.76 9.52
C LEU A 117 -0.49 -13.57 10.80
N ASN A 118 -0.57 -12.89 11.93
CA ASN A 118 -0.66 -13.57 13.22
C ASN A 118 -2.14 -13.82 13.51
N ALA A 119 -2.53 -15.06 13.55
CA ALA A 119 -3.91 -15.47 13.74
C ALA A 119 -4.01 -16.77 14.50
N GLY A 120 -4.82 -16.81 15.54
CA GLY A 120 -5.03 -18.01 16.34
C GLY A 120 -3.76 -18.53 17.02
N GLY A 121 -2.76 -17.70 17.23
CA GLY A 121 -1.48 -18.10 17.82
C GLY A 121 -0.48 -18.70 16.82
N GLU A 122 -0.81 -18.73 15.55
CA GLU A 122 0.06 -19.17 14.46
C GLU A 122 0.42 -18.01 13.52
N ILE A 123 1.50 -18.18 12.80
CA ILE A 123 1.94 -17.23 11.77
C ILE A 123 1.65 -17.83 10.40
N PHE A 124 0.92 -17.07 9.60
CA PHE A 124 0.60 -17.41 8.22
C PHE A 124 1.28 -16.43 7.27
N GLN A 125 1.80 -16.93 6.17
CA GLN A 125 2.21 -16.09 5.07
C GLN A 125 1.00 -15.83 4.18
N VAL A 126 0.73 -14.55 3.93
CA VAL A 126 -0.32 -14.11 3.01
C VAL A 126 0.32 -13.50 1.79
N THR A 127 -0.07 -13.96 0.62
CA THR A 127 0.35 -13.40 -0.67
C THR A 127 -0.87 -12.90 -1.41
N ILE A 128 -0.82 -11.66 -1.86
CA ILE A 128 -1.89 -11.01 -2.61
C ILE A 128 -1.33 -10.52 -3.94
N TYR A 129 -2.06 -10.84 -5.00
CA TYR A 129 -1.81 -10.34 -6.33
C TYR A 129 -3.04 -9.57 -6.80
N ALA A 130 -2.85 -8.30 -7.15
CA ALA A 130 -3.92 -7.42 -7.62
C ALA A 130 -3.56 -6.83 -8.98
N THR A 131 -4.57 -6.64 -9.82
CA THR A 131 -4.41 -6.00 -11.12
C THR A 131 -5.41 -4.86 -11.29
N SER A 132 -5.04 -3.90 -12.12
CA SER A 132 -5.91 -2.82 -12.55
C SER A 132 -6.20 -2.93 -14.03
N SER A 133 -7.44 -2.70 -14.40
CA SER A 133 -7.88 -2.69 -15.79
C SER A 133 -7.89 -1.28 -16.43
N GLY A 134 -7.04 -0.37 -15.94
CA GLY A 134 -6.79 0.91 -16.60
C GLY A 134 -7.35 2.16 -15.92
N GLN A 135 -8.00 2.06 -14.78
CA GLN A 135 -8.52 3.21 -14.02
C GLN A 135 -8.13 3.15 -12.55
N GLU A 136 -6.86 2.95 -12.26
CA GLU A 136 -6.34 2.93 -10.88
C GLU A 136 -7.13 2.06 -9.87
N THR A 137 -8.16 1.37 -10.33
CA THR A 137 -8.97 0.48 -9.49
C THR A 137 -8.38 -0.91 -9.52
N TYR A 138 -7.65 -1.25 -8.47
CA TYR A 138 -7.06 -2.57 -8.32
C TYR A 138 -8.07 -3.55 -7.76
N LYS A 139 -8.07 -4.77 -8.30
CA LYS A 139 -8.84 -5.89 -7.80
C LYS A 139 -7.93 -7.07 -7.54
N ILE A 140 -8.17 -7.77 -6.43
CA ILE A 140 -7.42 -8.96 -6.05
C ILE A 140 -7.81 -10.10 -6.99
N GLN A 141 -6.82 -10.63 -7.69
CA GLN A 141 -6.96 -11.77 -8.60
C GLN A 141 -6.54 -13.07 -7.94
N GLN A 142 -5.65 -12.97 -6.95
CA GLN A 142 -5.16 -14.13 -6.23
C GLN A 142 -4.90 -13.77 -4.77
N LEU A 143 -5.34 -14.63 -3.88
CA LEU A 143 -5.07 -14.55 -2.45
C LEU A 143 -4.61 -15.93 -1.98
N SER A 144 -3.46 -15.98 -1.32
CA SER A 144 -2.91 -17.22 -0.79
C SER A 144 -2.57 -17.05 0.69
N ILE A 145 -3.02 -17.98 1.51
CA ILE A 145 -2.69 -18.07 2.93
C ILE A 145 -2.07 -19.43 3.18
N SER A 146 -0.83 -19.45 3.61
CA SER A 146 -0.11 -20.68 3.95
C SER A 146 0.51 -20.60 5.33
N ARG A 147 0.66 -21.74 6.00
CA ARG A 147 1.41 -21.77 7.26
C ARG A 147 2.87 -21.45 6.99
N GLN A 148 3.43 -20.61 7.82
CA GLN A 148 4.86 -20.37 7.78
C GLN A 148 5.53 -21.50 8.55
N THR A 149 6.13 -22.42 7.82
CA THR A 149 7.01 -23.40 8.44
C THR A 149 8.27 -22.70 8.91
N ALA A 150 8.57 -22.81 10.18
CA ALA A 150 9.85 -22.35 10.69
C ALA A 150 10.95 -23.08 9.92
N ALA A 151 11.82 -22.33 9.27
CA ALA A 151 13.03 -22.90 8.71
C ALA A 151 13.94 -23.30 9.88
N TYR A 152 14.14 -24.59 10.04
CA TYR A 152 15.11 -25.11 10.97
C TYR A 152 16.52 -25.02 10.39
#